data_c9c3271f366fa8c34baa3736c6ae841d
#
_entry.id   c9c3271f366fa8c34baa3736c6ae841d
#
_cell.length_a   1.000
_cell.length_b   1.000
_cell.length_c   1.000
_cell.angle_alpha   90.00
_cell.angle_beta   90.00
_cell.angle_gamma   90.00
#
_symmetry.space_group_name_H-M   'P 1'
#
loop_
_entity.id
_entity.type
_entity.pdbx_description
1 polymer ?
#
loop_
_entity_poly.entity_id
_entity_poly.type
_entity_poly.pdbx_seq_one_letter_code
_entity_poly.pdbx_strand_id
1 'polypeptide(L)'
;MKKTAFTALFSLFALTYCFSQQPKFITDSLDAYIAKGLKDWNLPGLAIAVVKDGKVIVMKGYGVRNVKTNEPVDENTLFMIASNTKLFTGTALAQLDVDKKISLDDKISKYFPGYALYDPNTTALVTVRDLLSHHIGTKTFQGDFTYWNSTYTSKEIMGKMKLMKPIYGFREQFGYCNSCFMTAGQVIEAVTGKTWQSEVQDSILTPLGMTNTYTSGTNMANLKDA
;
A
#
# COMPACT_ATOMS: atom_id res chain seq x y z
N MET A 1 59.09 6.36 18.16
CA MET A 1 57.95 5.44 18.33
C MET A 1 56.77 5.98 19.18
N LYS A 2 56.98 6.89 20.15
CA LYS A 2 55.88 7.43 21.02
C LYS A 2 54.96 8.46 20.33
N LYS A 3 55.44 9.21 19.31
CA LYS A 3 54.63 10.24 18.61
C LYS A 3 53.64 9.66 17.60
N THR A 4 53.94 8.54 16.95
CA THR A 4 53.08 7.86 15.98
C THR A 4 51.89 7.16 16.65
N ALA A 5 52.05 6.66 17.88
CA ALA A 5 50.96 6.01 18.64
C ALA A 5 49.88 7.04 19.08
N PHE A 6 50.28 8.27 19.37
CA PHE A 6 49.35 9.33 19.81
C PHE A 6 48.46 9.84 18.65
N THR A 7 49.02 9.93 17.43
CA THR A 7 48.30 10.35 16.24
C THR A 7 47.28 9.29 15.80
N ALA A 8 47.60 7.99 15.88
CA ALA A 8 46.71 6.90 15.58
C ALA A 8 45.53 6.81 16.57
N LEU A 9 45.75 7.08 17.86
CA LEU A 9 44.71 7.06 18.88
C LEU A 9 43.72 8.25 18.70
N PHE A 10 44.19 9.42 18.27
CA PHE A 10 43.35 10.58 17.99
C PHE A 10 42.53 10.39 16.73
N SER A 11 43.05 9.72 15.70
CA SER A 11 42.31 9.37 14.47
C SER A 11 41.20 8.32 14.73
N LEU A 12 41.43 7.38 15.65
CA LEU A 12 40.41 6.40 16.05
C LEU A 12 39.25 7.06 16.83
N PHE A 13 39.56 8.10 17.63
CA PHE A 13 38.52 8.81 18.39
C PHE A 13 37.70 9.77 17.52
N ALA A 14 38.27 10.30 16.43
CA ALA A 14 37.53 11.15 15.47
C ALA A 14 36.51 10.38 14.63
N LEU A 15 36.71 9.06 14.43
CA LEU A 15 35.77 8.20 13.67
C LEU A 15 34.50 7.82 14.45
N THR A 16 34.47 8.03 15.76
CA THR A 16 33.32 7.64 16.61
C THR A 16 32.25 8.72 16.76
N TYR A 17 32.44 9.93 16.23
CA TYR A 17 31.53 11.06 16.38
C TYR A 17 30.77 11.46 15.10
N CYS A 18 30.75 10.63 14.06
CA CYS A 18 29.80 10.81 12.97
C CYS A 18 28.39 10.30 13.37
N PHE A 19 27.84 10.85 14.44
CA PHE A 19 26.41 10.73 14.64
C PHE A 19 25.71 11.54 13.53
N SER A 20 25.01 10.86 12.65
CA SER A 20 24.10 11.51 11.71
C SER A 20 23.13 12.37 12.50
N GLN A 21 23.36 13.68 12.55
CA GLN A 21 22.43 14.62 13.18
C GLN A 21 21.10 14.53 12.46
N GLN A 22 20.02 14.53 13.22
CA GLN A 22 18.70 14.63 12.62
C GLN A 22 18.62 15.92 11.80
N PRO A 23 17.92 15.90 10.63
CA PRO A 23 17.74 17.12 9.86
C PRO A 23 17.10 18.21 10.71
N LYS A 24 17.64 19.44 10.67
CA LYS A 24 17.14 20.57 11.45
C LYS A 24 15.64 20.82 11.28
N PHE A 25 15.09 20.53 10.09
CA PHE A 25 13.65 20.61 9.86
C PHE A 25 12.87 19.73 10.84
N ILE A 26 13.36 18.52 11.12
CA ILE A 26 12.70 17.57 12.03
C ILE A 26 12.69 18.11 13.47
N THR A 27 13.83 18.67 13.93
CA THR A 27 13.98 19.13 15.32
C THR A 27 13.32 20.49 15.56
N ASP A 28 13.37 21.38 14.59
CA ASP A 28 13.10 22.81 14.81
C ASP A 28 11.76 23.27 14.20
N SER A 29 11.23 22.55 13.19
CA SER A 29 10.14 23.07 12.37
C SER A 29 8.97 22.08 12.15
N LEU A 30 9.17 20.78 12.30
CA LEU A 30 8.17 19.79 11.93
C LEU A 30 6.84 19.99 12.66
N ASP A 31 6.86 20.18 13.98
CA ASP A 31 5.65 20.32 14.79
C ASP A 31 4.84 21.55 14.36
N ALA A 32 5.50 22.69 14.15
CA ALA A 32 4.85 23.91 13.69
C ALA A 32 4.29 23.76 12.26
N TYR A 33 5.03 23.07 11.39
CA TYR A 33 4.61 22.79 10.01
C TYR A 33 3.35 21.91 9.99
N ILE A 34 3.32 20.83 10.77
CA ILE A 34 2.17 19.92 10.87
C ILE A 34 0.97 20.64 11.50
N ALA A 35 1.18 21.38 12.60
CA ALA A 35 0.09 22.13 13.23
C ALA A 35 -0.57 23.13 12.27
N LYS A 36 0.26 23.82 11.46
CA LYS A 36 -0.24 24.70 10.40
C LYS A 36 -1.03 23.91 9.34
N GLY A 37 -0.52 22.76 8.89
CA GLY A 37 -1.19 21.92 7.91
C GLY A 37 -2.55 21.41 8.40
N LEU A 38 -2.66 20.92 9.62
CA LEU A 38 -3.93 20.50 10.22
C LEU A 38 -4.96 21.62 10.21
N LYS A 39 -4.52 22.84 10.58
CA LYS A 39 -5.39 24.02 10.57
C LYS A 39 -5.81 24.42 9.16
N ASP A 40 -4.87 24.54 8.24
CA ASP A 40 -5.10 25.04 6.87
C ASP A 40 -6.03 24.10 6.07
N TRP A 41 -5.91 22.78 6.31
CA TRP A 41 -6.69 21.76 5.62
C TRP A 41 -7.91 21.28 6.41
N ASN A 42 -8.14 21.84 7.60
CA ASN A 42 -9.22 21.44 8.51
C ASN A 42 -9.23 19.93 8.80
N LEU A 43 -8.04 19.37 9.06
CA LEU A 43 -7.88 17.96 9.38
C LEU A 43 -7.97 17.74 10.89
N PRO A 44 -8.77 16.79 11.38
CA PRO A 44 -8.90 16.53 12.81
C PRO A 44 -7.62 15.92 13.40
N GLY A 45 -6.94 15.06 12.67
CA GLY A 45 -5.75 14.38 13.17
C GLY A 45 -4.88 13.79 12.05
N LEU A 46 -3.64 13.50 12.39
CA LEU A 46 -2.60 12.98 11.51
C LEU A 46 -1.59 12.15 12.31
N ALA A 47 -1.13 11.04 11.75
CA ALA A 47 0.06 10.35 12.23
C ALA A 47 1.17 10.45 11.19
N ILE A 48 2.42 10.61 11.64
CA ILE A 48 3.59 10.68 10.77
C ILE A 48 4.69 9.75 11.28
N ALA A 49 5.33 9.04 10.36
CA ALA A 49 6.57 8.32 10.59
C ALA A 49 7.60 8.76 9.55
N VAL A 50 8.81 9.06 9.99
CA VAL A 50 9.95 9.35 9.11
C VAL A 50 11.05 8.36 9.41
N VAL A 51 11.47 7.65 8.36
CA VAL A 51 12.57 6.67 8.43
C VAL A 51 13.73 7.19 7.59
N LYS A 52 14.93 7.20 8.17
CA LYS A 52 16.15 7.58 7.48
C LYS A 52 17.24 6.55 7.82
N ASP A 53 17.91 6.06 6.79
CA ASP A 53 19.01 5.09 6.91
C ASP A 53 18.61 3.86 7.78
N GLY A 54 17.38 3.34 7.57
CA GLY A 54 16.82 2.20 8.32
C GLY A 54 16.44 2.51 9.77
N LYS A 55 16.48 3.77 10.22
CA LYS A 55 16.12 4.18 11.58
C LYS A 55 14.88 5.07 11.58
N VAL A 56 13.94 4.77 12.47
CA VAL A 56 12.81 5.67 12.74
C VAL A 56 13.34 6.90 13.46
N ILE A 57 13.24 8.08 12.84
CA ILE A 57 13.64 9.36 13.42
C ILE A 57 12.45 10.20 13.90
N VAL A 58 11.25 9.91 13.40
CA VAL A 58 9.99 10.46 13.90
C VAL A 58 8.95 9.35 13.85
N MET A 59 8.15 9.23 14.90
CA MET A 59 6.91 8.46 14.94
C MET A 59 5.99 9.19 15.92
N LYS A 60 4.99 9.93 15.40
CA LYS A 60 4.21 10.86 16.22
C LYS A 60 2.80 11.08 15.66
N GLY A 61 1.81 11.15 16.56
CA GLY A 61 0.45 11.59 16.28
C GLY A 61 0.25 13.09 16.57
N TYR A 62 -0.71 13.69 15.88
CA TYR A 62 -1.11 15.08 16.03
C TYR A 62 -2.63 15.20 15.92
N GLY A 63 -3.22 16.14 16.68
CA GLY A 63 -4.67 16.35 16.68
C GLY A 63 -5.43 15.23 17.37
N VAL A 64 -6.68 14.98 16.93
CA VAL A 64 -7.59 14.03 17.57
C VAL A 64 -8.08 12.96 16.58
N ARG A 65 -8.24 11.73 17.07
CA ARG A 65 -8.84 10.61 16.33
C ARG A 65 -10.38 10.62 16.43
N ASN A 66 -10.90 11.31 17.43
CA ASN A 66 -12.33 11.44 17.63
C ASN A 66 -12.68 12.88 18.01
N VAL A 67 -13.39 13.58 17.10
CA VAL A 67 -13.77 14.99 17.30
C VAL A 67 -14.84 15.21 18.37
N LYS A 68 -15.55 14.17 18.82
CA LYS A 68 -16.57 14.26 19.86
C LYS A 68 -15.98 14.10 21.26
N THR A 69 -15.01 13.19 21.41
CA THR A 69 -14.40 12.86 22.70
C THR A 69 -13.07 13.58 22.92
N ASN A 70 -12.50 14.19 21.85
CA ASN A 70 -11.17 14.80 21.84
C ASN A 70 -10.03 13.80 22.18
N GLU A 71 -10.24 12.52 21.93
CA GLU A 71 -9.18 11.52 22.08
C GLU A 71 -8.04 11.81 21.09
N PRO A 72 -6.78 11.89 21.58
CA PRO A 72 -5.66 12.27 20.75
C PRO A 72 -5.30 11.16 19.74
N VAL A 73 -4.72 11.56 18.61
CA VAL A 73 -3.96 10.65 17.75
C VAL A 73 -2.60 10.36 18.38
N ASP A 74 -2.25 9.09 18.44
CA ASP A 74 -0.95 8.60 18.89
C ASP A 74 -0.32 7.66 17.83
N GLU A 75 0.81 7.06 18.16
CA GLU A 75 1.53 6.12 17.29
C GLU A 75 0.80 4.78 17.06
N ASN A 76 -0.21 4.47 17.86
CA ASN A 76 -1.01 3.25 17.77
C ASN A 76 -2.34 3.47 17.06
N THR A 77 -2.70 4.73 16.78
CA THR A 77 -3.98 5.07 16.15
C THR A 77 -4.09 4.45 14.77
N LEU A 78 -5.20 3.75 14.52
CA LEU A 78 -5.47 3.07 13.25
C LEU A 78 -6.08 4.02 12.23
N PHE A 79 -5.57 3.95 11.02
CA PHE A 79 -6.07 4.71 9.88
C PHE A 79 -6.49 3.80 8.73
N MET A 80 -7.60 4.13 8.09
CA MET A 80 -7.97 3.53 6.81
C MET A 80 -7.00 4.01 5.73
N ILE A 81 -6.17 3.11 5.21
CA ILE A 81 -5.11 3.45 4.25
C ILE A 81 -5.58 3.47 2.79
N ALA A 82 -6.87 3.18 2.54
CA ALA A 82 -7.47 3.22 1.21
C ALA A 82 -6.59 2.56 0.13
N SER A 83 -6.28 3.26 -0.94
CA SER A 83 -5.53 2.72 -2.07
C SER A 83 -4.06 2.38 -1.80
N ASN A 84 -3.49 2.76 -0.64
CA ASN A 84 -2.20 2.23 -0.23
C ASN A 84 -2.25 0.69 -0.06
N THR A 85 -3.44 0.11 0.13
CA THR A 85 -3.69 -1.34 0.09
C THR A 85 -3.16 -2.01 -1.19
N LYS A 86 -3.14 -1.29 -2.31
CA LYS A 86 -2.62 -1.79 -3.59
C LYS A 86 -1.13 -2.15 -3.54
N LEU A 87 -0.37 -1.47 -2.70
CA LEU A 87 1.04 -1.81 -2.46
C LEU A 87 1.17 -3.25 -1.97
N PHE A 88 0.32 -3.67 -1.02
CA PHE A 88 0.36 -5.03 -0.48
C PHE A 88 -0.05 -6.07 -1.53
N THR A 89 -1.07 -5.79 -2.34
CA THR A 89 -1.45 -6.67 -3.46
C THR A 89 -0.31 -6.82 -4.47
N GLY A 90 0.32 -5.71 -4.86
CA GLY A 90 1.46 -5.73 -5.78
C GLY A 90 2.65 -6.47 -5.21
N THR A 91 2.96 -6.26 -3.92
CA THR A 91 4.07 -6.94 -3.23
C THR A 91 3.84 -8.45 -3.14
N ALA A 92 2.64 -8.89 -2.75
CA ALA A 92 2.31 -10.32 -2.69
C ALA A 92 2.46 -11.00 -4.06
N LEU A 93 1.95 -10.37 -5.14
CA LEU A 93 2.12 -10.90 -6.49
C LEU A 93 3.58 -10.89 -6.96
N ALA A 94 4.36 -9.87 -6.59
CA ALA A 94 5.79 -9.83 -6.89
C ALA A 94 6.56 -10.94 -6.15
N GLN A 95 6.22 -11.25 -4.91
CA GLN A 95 6.79 -12.40 -4.18
C GLN A 95 6.45 -13.71 -4.88
N LEU A 96 5.20 -13.91 -5.30
CA LEU A 96 4.79 -15.10 -6.05
C LEU A 96 5.52 -15.23 -7.39
N ASP A 97 5.83 -14.12 -8.07
CA ASP A 97 6.62 -14.09 -9.30
C ASP A 97 8.09 -14.48 -9.04
N VAL A 98 8.71 -13.93 -7.99
CA VAL A 98 10.07 -14.30 -7.54
C VAL A 98 10.14 -15.79 -7.18
N ASP A 99 9.12 -16.31 -6.48
CA ASP A 99 8.99 -17.73 -6.11
C ASP A 99 8.67 -18.65 -7.30
N LYS A 100 8.51 -18.10 -8.51
CA LYS A 100 8.13 -18.84 -9.73
C LYS A 100 6.77 -19.54 -9.66
N LYS A 101 5.89 -19.11 -8.77
CA LYS A 101 4.51 -19.62 -8.68
C LYS A 101 3.60 -19.00 -9.74
N ILE A 102 3.93 -17.78 -10.17
CA ILE A 102 3.31 -17.07 -11.29
C ILE A 102 4.39 -16.41 -12.15
N SER A 103 3.97 -15.82 -13.28
CA SER A 103 4.66 -14.70 -13.92
C SER A 103 3.73 -13.49 -13.93
N LEU A 104 4.26 -12.28 -13.67
CA LEU A 104 3.47 -11.05 -13.86
C LEU A 104 3.00 -10.89 -15.32
N ASP A 105 3.66 -11.56 -16.26
CA ASP A 105 3.28 -11.58 -17.69
C ASP A 105 2.34 -12.75 -18.05
N ASP A 106 1.93 -13.57 -17.08
CA ASP A 106 0.89 -14.57 -17.27
C ASP A 106 -0.43 -13.89 -17.66
N LYS A 107 -1.11 -14.48 -18.64
CA LYS A 107 -2.47 -14.06 -19.03
C LYS A 107 -3.47 -14.40 -17.94
N ILE A 108 -4.43 -13.50 -17.72
CA ILE A 108 -5.47 -13.71 -16.71
C ILE A 108 -6.31 -14.96 -17.02
N SER A 109 -6.49 -15.30 -18.29
CA SER A 109 -7.17 -16.53 -18.73
C SER A 109 -6.52 -17.81 -18.22
N LYS A 110 -5.24 -17.80 -17.85
CA LYS A 110 -4.53 -18.93 -17.23
C LYS A 110 -5.14 -19.30 -15.87
N TYR A 111 -5.53 -18.31 -15.10
CA TYR A 111 -6.11 -18.47 -13.76
C TYR A 111 -7.63 -18.54 -13.77
N PHE A 112 -8.25 -17.82 -14.71
CA PHE A 112 -9.69 -17.71 -14.86
C PHE A 112 -10.08 -17.90 -16.33
N PRO A 113 -10.31 -19.14 -16.78
CA PRO A 113 -10.65 -19.41 -18.19
C PRO A 113 -11.92 -18.70 -18.68
N GLY A 114 -12.85 -18.34 -17.76
CA GLY A 114 -14.07 -17.59 -18.07
C GLY A 114 -13.94 -16.07 -17.92
N TYR A 115 -12.74 -15.55 -17.60
CA TYR A 115 -12.53 -14.10 -17.51
C TYR A 115 -12.71 -13.42 -18.85
N ALA A 116 -13.44 -12.31 -18.85
CA ALA A 116 -13.65 -11.52 -20.05
C ALA A 116 -13.66 -10.02 -19.73
N LEU A 117 -13.05 -9.25 -20.60
CA LEU A 117 -13.22 -7.83 -20.75
C LEU A 117 -14.20 -7.53 -21.89
N TYR A 118 -14.57 -6.27 -22.08
CA TYR A 118 -15.50 -5.86 -23.14
C TYR A 118 -14.97 -6.24 -24.53
N ASP A 119 -13.69 -6.01 -24.79
CA ASP A 119 -13.05 -6.38 -26.05
C ASP A 119 -12.42 -7.77 -25.96
N PRO A 120 -12.77 -8.72 -26.88
CA PRO A 120 -12.20 -10.05 -26.90
C PRO A 120 -10.67 -10.09 -27.13
N ASN A 121 -10.12 -9.16 -27.92
CA ASN A 121 -8.68 -9.10 -28.16
C ASN A 121 -7.93 -8.71 -26.90
N THR A 122 -8.41 -7.69 -26.19
CA THR A 122 -7.88 -7.30 -24.87
C THR A 122 -8.00 -8.46 -23.88
N THR A 123 -9.14 -9.15 -23.86
CA THR A 123 -9.33 -10.35 -23.03
C THR A 123 -8.26 -11.40 -23.24
N ALA A 124 -7.93 -11.67 -24.51
CA ALA A 124 -6.95 -12.70 -24.88
C ALA A 124 -5.48 -12.30 -24.54
N LEU A 125 -5.22 -11.01 -24.34
CA LEU A 125 -3.87 -10.47 -24.17
C LEU A 125 -3.58 -9.99 -22.75
N VAL A 126 -4.61 -9.63 -21.96
CA VAL A 126 -4.43 -9.01 -20.65
C VAL A 126 -3.66 -9.91 -19.67
N THR A 127 -2.65 -9.34 -19.03
CA THR A 127 -1.77 -10.00 -18.07
C THR A 127 -1.99 -9.49 -16.65
N VAL A 128 -1.40 -10.16 -15.66
CA VAL A 128 -1.35 -9.67 -14.27
C VAL A 128 -0.73 -8.28 -14.21
N ARG A 129 0.35 -8.04 -14.96
CA ARG A 129 1.01 -6.73 -15.06
C ARG A 129 0.08 -5.62 -15.56
N ASP A 130 -0.74 -5.89 -16.55
CA ASP A 130 -1.70 -4.91 -17.10
C ASP A 130 -2.74 -4.49 -16.05
N LEU A 131 -3.20 -5.43 -15.21
CA LEU A 131 -4.11 -5.12 -14.12
C LEU A 131 -3.45 -4.20 -13.08
N LEU A 132 -2.19 -4.47 -12.70
CA LEU A 132 -1.44 -3.70 -11.70
C LEU A 132 -1.01 -2.32 -12.21
N SER A 133 -0.88 -2.16 -13.52
CA SER A 133 -0.43 -0.90 -14.14
C SER A 133 -1.57 -0.01 -14.64
N HIS A 134 -2.83 -0.43 -14.49
CA HIS A 134 -4.00 0.34 -14.91
C HIS A 134 -4.07 0.64 -16.42
N HIS A 135 -3.68 -0.32 -17.28
CA HIS A 135 -3.57 -0.11 -18.73
C HIS A 135 -4.54 -0.97 -19.57
N ILE A 136 -5.73 -1.29 -19.02
CA ILE A 136 -6.73 -2.08 -19.75
C ILE A 136 -7.65 -1.27 -20.67
N GLY A 137 -7.41 0.05 -20.83
CA GLY A 137 -8.19 0.92 -21.70
C GLY A 137 -9.41 1.59 -21.06
N THR A 138 -9.68 1.36 -19.78
CA THR A 138 -10.80 1.98 -19.07
C THR A 138 -10.50 3.43 -18.68
N LYS A 139 -11.55 4.25 -18.50
CA LYS A 139 -11.44 5.55 -17.86
C LYS A 139 -11.12 5.35 -16.36
N THR A 140 -10.42 6.35 -15.77
CA THR A 140 -10.22 6.40 -14.31
C THR A 140 -11.55 6.27 -13.56
N PHE A 141 -11.58 5.36 -12.58
CA PHE A 141 -12.75 5.01 -11.75
C PHE A 141 -13.94 4.39 -12.51
N GLN A 142 -13.74 3.98 -13.73
CA GLN A 142 -14.79 3.27 -14.47
C GLN A 142 -15.10 1.94 -13.78
N GLY A 143 -16.38 1.71 -13.48
CA GLY A 143 -16.86 0.50 -12.81
C GLY A 143 -16.87 0.58 -11.28
N ASP A 144 -16.42 1.67 -10.66
CA ASP A 144 -16.37 1.80 -9.20
C ASP A 144 -17.75 1.69 -8.53
N PHE A 145 -18.82 2.04 -9.26
CA PHE A 145 -20.21 1.84 -8.79
C PHE A 145 -20.54 0.36 -8.50
N THR A 146 -19.75 -0.60 -8.99
CA THR A 146 -20.02 -2.02 -8.77
C THR A 146 -19.72 -2.48 -7.34
N TYR A 147 -18.92 -1.74 -6.57
CA TYR A 147 -18.60 -2.08 -5.17
C TYR A 147 -18.99 -0.99 -4.15
N TRP A 148 -19.37 0.22 -4.59
CA TRP A 148 -19.89 1.24 -3.70
C TRP A 148 -21.34 0.94 -3.32
N ASN A 149 -21.61 0.77 -2.01
CA ASN A 149 -22.90 0.36 -1.49
C ASN A 149 -23.46 -0.91 -2.18
N SER A 150 -22.60 -1.83 -2.54
CA SER A 150 -22.92 -3.06 -3.25
C SER A 150 -22.67 -4.27 -2.35
N THR A 151 -23.46 -5.31 -2.53
CA THR A 151 -23.26 -6.62 -1.91
C THR A 151 -22.51 -7.61 -2.81
N TYR A 152 -22.03 -7.15 -3.97
CA TYR A 152 -21.27 -8.00 -4.89
C TYR A 152 -19.94 -8.44 -4.29
N THR A 153 -19.65 -9.72 -4.45
CA THR A 153 -18.34 -10.30 -4.14
C THR A 153 -17.29 -9.85 -5.16
N SER A 154 -16.02 -9.94 -4.81
CA SER A 154 -14.91 -9.66 -5.75
C SER A 154 -15.02 -10.48 -7.05
N LYS A 155 -15.47 -11.73 -6.94
CA LYS A 155 -15.69 -12.62 -8.10
C LYS A 155 -16.81 -12.15 -9.01
N GLU A 156 -17.91 -11.66 -8.44
CA GLU A 156 -19.01 -11.09 -9.23
C GLU A 156 -18.61 -9.79 -9.92
N ILE A 157 -17.84 -8.92 -9.23
CA ILE A 157 -17.31 -7.69 -9.80
C ILE A 157 -16.35 -8.01 -10.95
N MET A 158 -15.46 -8.98 -10.77
CA MET A 158 -14.60 -9.49 -11.84
C MET A 158 -15.40 -9.93 -13.06
N GLY A 159 -16.49 -10.67 -12.86
CA GLY A 159 -17.39 -11.10 -13.94
C GLY A 159 -18.14 -9.96 -14.63
N LYS A 160 -18.27 -8.78 -13.99
CA LYS A 160 -18.92 -7.59 -14.58
C LYS A 160 -17.96 -6.73 -15.40
N MET A 161 -16.65 -6.95 -15.34
CA MET A 161 -15.67 -6.17 -16.10
C MET A 161 -15.91 -6.26 -17.61
N LYS A 162 -16.48 -7.32 -18.11
CA LYS A 162 -16.90 -7.48 -19.53
C LYS A 162 -17.93 -6.46 -20.00
N LEU A 163 -18.64 -5.79 -19.06
CA LEU A 163 -19.64 -4.76 -19.37
C LEU A 163 -19.03 -3.35 -19.45
N MET A 164 -17.77 -3.19 -19.07
CA MET A 164 -17.08 -1.90 -19.05
C MET A 164 -16.47 -1.61 -20.43
N LYS A 165 -17.21 -0.90 -21.28
CA LYS A 165 -16.70 -0.49 -22.59
C LYS A 165 -15.50 0.44 -22.41
N PRO A 166 -14.31 0.09 -22.94
CA PRO A 166 -13.13 0.94 -22.85
C PRO A 166 -13.29 2.21 -23.67
N ILE A 167 -12.59 3.28 -23.27
CA ILE A 167 -12.55 4.54 -24.01
C ILE A 167 -11.18 4.81 -24.63
N TYR A 168 -10.17 4.03 -24.25
CA TYR A 168 -8.82 4.06 -24.79
C TYR A 168 -8.46 2.69 -25.37
N GLY A 169 -7.48 2.64 -26.25
CA GLY A 169 -6.89 1.39 -26.69
C GLY A 169 -6.16 0.66 -25.53
N PHE A 170 -6.06 -0.65 -25.65
CA PHE A 170 -5.36 -1.50 -24.71
C PHE A 170 -3.87 -1.09 -24.63
N ARG A 171 -3.38 -0.83 -23.42
CA ARG A 171 -2.01 -0.34 -23.11
C ARG A 171 -1.67 1.07 -23.61
N GLU A 172 -2.60 1.80 -24.18
CA GLU A 172 -2.33 3.15 -24.71
C GLU A 172 -2.30 4.22 -23.63
N GLN A 173 -3.23 4.15 -22.68
CA GLN A 173 -3.36 5.18 -21.65
C GLN A 173 -3.60 4.60 -20.26
N PHE A 174 -3.15 5.33 -19.25
CA PHE A 174 -3.44 5.05 -17.86
C PHE A 174 -4.90 5.38 -17.55
N GLY A 175 -5.62 4.40 -16.98
CA GLY A 175 -6.97 4.57 -16.46
C GLY A 175 -7.12 3.84 -15.13
N TYR A 176 -7.08 4.60 -14.02
CA TYR A 176 -7.10 4.02 -12.69
C TYR A 176 -8.31 3.11 -12.48
N CYS A 177 -8.08 1.82 -12.26
CA CYS A 177 -9.11 0.78 -12.21
C CYS A 177 -9.02 -0.04 -10.91
N ASN A 178 -9.95 0.17 -10.00
CA ASN A 178 -10.01 -0.60 -8.76
C ASN A 178 -10.39 -2.07 -8.99
N SER A 179 -11.30 -2.34 -9.92
CA SER A 179 -11.70 -3.71 -10.28
C SER A 179 -10.53 -4.54 -10.82
N CYS A 180 -9.51 -3.88 -11.44
CA CYS A 180 -8.27 -4.55 -11.84
C CYS A 180 -7.51 -5.09 -10.63
N PHE A 181 -7.36 -4.30 -9.58
CA PHE A 181 -6.69 -4.75 -8.35
C PHE A 181 -7.49 -5.79 -7.58
N MET A 182 -8.84 -5.74 -7.63
CA MET A 182 -9.68 -6.82 -7.09
C MET A 182 -9.43 -8.13 -7.85
N THR A 183 -9.36 -8.08 -9.19
CA THR A 183 -9.03 -9.25 -10.02
C THR A 183 -7.62 -9.75 -9.73
N ALA A 184 -6.64 -8.86 -9.56
CA ALA A 184 -5.27 -9.22 -9.18
C ALA A 184 -5.22 -9.91 -7.80
N GLY A 185 -6.02 -9.47 -6.83
CA GLY A 185 -6.18 -10.15 -5.55
C GLY A 185 -6.75 -11.57 -5.69
N GLN A 186 -7.68 -11.78 -6.63
CA GLN A 186 -8.22 -13.13 -6.91
C GLN A 186 -7.16 -14.06 -7.54
N VAL A 187 -6.16 -13.53 -8.27
CA VAL A 187 -5.02 -14.35 -8.75
C VAL A 187 -4.23 -14.92 -7.57
N ILE A 188 -4.01 -14.13 -6.51
CA ILE A 188 -3.36 -14.62 -5.28
C ILE A 188 -4.12 -15.82 -4.72
N GLU A 189 -5.44 -15.70 -4.57
CA GLU A 189 -6.29 -16.76 -4.04
C GLU A 189 -6.27 -18.02 -4.94
N ALA A 190 -6.33 -17.84 -6.26
CA ALA A 190 -6.30 -18.94 -7.22
C ALA A 190 -4.98 -19.74 -7.18
N VAL A 191 -3.85 -19.07 -6.87
CA VAL A 191 -2.52 -19.70 -6.89
C VAL A 191 -2.15 -20.28 -5.53
N THR A 192 -2.49 -19.59 -4.44
CA THR A 192 -2.06 -19.99 -3.09
C THR A 192 -3.10 -20.84 -2.36
N GLY A 193 -4.36 -20.80 -2.77
CA GLY A 193 -5.47 -21.38 -2.04
C GLY A 193 -5.86 -20.63 -0.76
N LYS A 194 -5.16 -19.52 -0.46
CA LYS A 194 -5.43 -18.65 0.69
C LYS A 194 -6.22 -17.42 0.24
N THR A 195 -7.01 -16.87 1.14
CA THR A 195 -7.61 -15.55 0.88
C THR A 195 -6.53 -14.48 0.74
N TRP A 196 -6.82 -13.39 0.03
CA TRP A 196 -5.93 -12.24 -0.06
C TRP A 196 -5.48 -11.74 1.33
N GLN A 197 -6.42 -11.70 2.28
CA GLN A 197 -6.18 -11.28 3.66
C GLN A 197 -5.16 -12.18 4.36
N SER A 198 -5.34 -13.51 4.27
CA SER A 198 -4.42 -14.46 4.87
C SER A 198 -3.04 -14.41 4.21
N GLU A 199 -2.99 -14.31 2.88
CA GLU A 199 -1.71 -14.24 2.17
C GLU A 199 -0.92 -12.98 2.56
N VAL A 200 -1.54 -11.81 2.57
CA VAL A 200 -0.90 -10.55 2.99
C VAL A 200 -0.46 -10.63 4.45
N GLN A 201 -1.31 -11.18 5.34
CA GLN A 201 -0.96 -11.36 6.75
C GLN A 201 0.29 -12.23 6.91
N ASP A 202 0.31 -13.41 6.27
CA ASP A 202 1.34 -14.41 6.47
C ASP A 202 2.66 -14.05 5.78
N SER A 203 2.59 -13.51 4.54
CA SER A 203 3.76 -13.29 3.71
C SER A 203 4.37 -11.88 3.85
N ILE A 204 3.62 -10.90 4.36
CA ILE A 204 4.07 -9.51 4.46
C ILE A 204 4.01 -8.99 5.89
N LEU A 205 2.79 -8.92 6.49
CA LEU A 205 2.63 -8.24 7.76
C LEU A 205 3.36 -8.94 8.91
N THR A 206 3.21 -10.26 9.02
CA THR A 206 3.84 -11.05 10.08
C THR A 206 5.37 -11.02 10.00
N PRO A 207 6.01 -11.28 8.83
CA PRO A 207 7.47 -11.21 8.71
C PRO A 207 8.05 -9.83 8.99
N LEU A 208 7.30 -8.76 8.70
CA LEU A 208 7.71 -7.38 8.97
C LEU A 208 7.39 -6.89 10.38
N GLY A 209 6.75 -7.73 11.23
CA GLY A 209 6.35 -7.35 12.57
C GLY A 209 5.26 -6.27 12.63
N MET A 210 4.42 -6.15 11.58
CA MET A 210 3.36 -5.16 11.47
C MET A 210 2.11 -5.60 12.25
N THR A 211 2.25 -5.72 13.58
CA THR A 211 1.25 -6.31 14.47
C THR A 211 -0.04 -5.49 14.61
N ASN A 212 0.02 -4.19 14.34
CA ASN A 212 -1.12 -3.27 14.40
C ASN A 212 -1.65 -2.90 13.00
N THR A 213 -1.42 -3.76 11.99
CA THR A 213 -1.96 -3.60 10.65
C THR A 213 -2.97 -4.69 10.35
N TYR A 214 -4.16 -4.30 9.91
CA TYR A 214 -5.28 -5.21 9.69
C TYR A 214 -5.65 -5.26 8.22
N THR A 215 -5.92 -6.46 7.73
CA THR A 215 -6.28 -6.71 6.31
C THR A 215 -7.78 -6.55 6.04
N SER A 216 -8.57 -6.23 7.06
CA SER A 216 -10.01 -5.98 6.95
C SER A 216 -10.42 -4.80 7.80
N GLY A 217 -11.26 -3.92 7.26
CA GLY A 217 -11.92 -2.84 8.01
C GLY A 217 -13.20 -3.29 8.72
N THR A 218 -13.57 -4.57 8.61
CA THR A 218 -14.76 -5.11 9.29
C THR A 218 -14.52 -5.05 10.81
N ASN A 219 -15.46 -4.43 11.53
CA ASN A 219 -15.36 -4.21 12.98
C ASN A 219 -14.30 -3.20 13.45
N MET A 220 -13.77 -2.35 12.56
CA MET A 220 -12.82 -1.30 12.99
C MET A 220 -13.33 -0.46 14.17
N ALA A 221 -14.61 -0.10 14.16
CA ALA A 221 -15.22 0.67 15.26
C ALA A 221 -15.14 -0.01 16.63
N ASN A 222 -14.85 -1.30 16.69
CA ASN A 222 -14.69 -2.07 17.93
C ASN A 222 -13.23 -2.22 18.36
N LEU A 223 -12.28 -1.73 17.55
CA LEU A 223 -10.85 -1.75 17.87
C LEU A 223 -10.54 -0.57 18.80
N LYS A 224 -9.77 -0.82 19.86
CA LYS A 224 -9.44 0.18 20.88
C LYS A 224 -8.78 1.43 20.29
N ASP A 225 -8.00 1.27 19.24
CA ASP A 225 -7.14 2.30 18.66
C ASP A 225 -7.67 2.85 17.32
N ALA A 226 -8.95 2.57 16.99
CA ALA A 226 -9.60 3.06 15.78
C ALA A 226 -10.25 4.44 15.97
#